data_f8b6d7495a4a363162f5d1e6b1008296
#
_entry.id   f8b6d7495a4a363162f5d1e6b1008296
#
_cell.length_a   1.000
_cell.length_b   1.000
_cell.length_c   1.000
_cell.angle_alpha   90.00
_cell.angle_beta   90.00
_cell.angle_gamma   90.00
#
_symmetry.space_group_name_H-M   'P 1'
#
loop_
_entity.id
_entity.type
_entity.pdbx_description
1 polymer ?
#
loop_
_entity_poly.entity_id
_entity_poly.type
_entity_poly.pdbx_seq_one_letter_code
_entity_poly.pdbx_strand_id
1 'polypeptide(L)'
;MNASTLLGVPAVESGLGRLEPALLDAVTSGDGFFDDVTTHLIKAGGKRLRPALTIASATGCVREATDDDVSGAVSVELVHQASLYHDDVIDEAVMRRTVESVNTRWGNLIAIVAGDFLLARSAEIAASLGQEVAALLANTLARLCEGQLVEIRTKFSIERTQEDYFEAIAGKTAALMATACRVGAITSGRDRDEVEALTRFGSAFGMVFQIRDDILDVVGSEKELGKPAGQDLAEGFYTLPVLLALGGDSSGPHLRKLLGRPLTAEEIETARTMVAHSGAIDATLAVGQRFAEEAEKAASEAPTPELARALCDLARSPMDDLVVAAT
;
A
#
# COMPACT_ATOMS: atom_id res chain seq x y z
N MET A 1 -8.31 8.51 -6.17
CA MET A 1 -7.12 9.03 -5.42
C MET A 1 -6.27 9.82 -6.37
N ASN A 2 -6.16 11.09 -6.10
CA ASN A 2 -5.38 11.97 -6.96
C ASN A 2 -3.92 12.01 -6.45
N ALA A 3 -3.13 10.97 -6.76
CA ALA A 3 -1.67 11.01 -6.57
C ALA A 3 -1.03 12.20 -7.32
N SER A 4 -1.83 12.86 -8.19
CA SER A 4 -1.42 14.03 -8.95
C SER A 4 -0.93 15.19 -8.09
N THR A 5 -1.34 15.29 -6.81
CA THR A 5 -0.89 16.35 -5.91
C THR A 5 0.62 16.26 -5.62
N LEU A 6 1.16 15.07 -5.37
CA LEU A 6 2.61 14.86 -5.27
C LEU A 6 3.28 14.74 -6.64
N LEU A 7 2.62 14.06 -7.57
CA LEU A 7 3.17 13.83 -8.93
C LEU A 7 3.27 15.11 -9.76
N GLY A 8 2.49 16.15 -9.44
CA GLY A 8 2.56 17.46 -10.08
C GLY A 8 3.59 18.42 -9.47
N VAL A 9 4.35 17.99 -8.44
CA VAL A 9 5.44 18.79 -7.88
C VAL A 9 6.71 18.59 -8.72
N PRO A 10 7.31 19.65 -9.32
CA PRO A 10 8.42 19.49 -10.27
C PRO A 10 9.60 18.68 -9.72
N ALA A 11 9.98 18.89 -8.46
CA ALA A 11 11.10 18.16 -7.82
C ALA A 11 10.78 16.64 -7.68
N VAL A 12 9.53 16.28 -7.41
CA VAL A 12 9.08 14.88 -7.31
C VAL A 12 9.00 14.26 -8.70
N GLU A 13 8.44 14.98 -9.67
CA GLU A 13 8.31 14.53 -11.06
C GLU A 13 9.69 14.26 -11.68
N SER A 14 10.65 15.17 -11.50
CA SER A 14 12.04 15.01 -11.92
C SER A 14 12.69 13.78 -11.30
N GLY A 15 12.53 13.58 -9.98
CA GLY A 15 13.05 12.41 -9.27
C GLY A 15 12.43 11.09 -9.75
N LEU A 16 11.11 11.07 -10.00
CA LEU A 16 10.42 9.90 -10.55
C LEU A 16 10.85 9.58 -11.99
N GLY A 17 11.19 10.61 -12.80
CA GLY A 17 11.76 10.41 -14.14
C GLY A 17 13.11 9.67 -14.10
N ARG A 18 13.89 9.84 -13.02
CA ARG A 18 15.14 9.11 -12.79
C ARG A 18 14.92 7.72 -12.18
N LEU A 19 13.81 7.52 -11.48
CA LEU A 19 13.48 6.26 -10.80
C LEU A 19 13.31 5.08 -11.78
N GLU A 20 12.55 5.27 -12.86
CA GLU A 20 12.21 4.15 -13.76
C GLU A 20 13.45 3.50 -14.40
N PRO A 21 14.40 4.24 -14.99
CA PRO A 21 15.64 3.64 -15.48
C PRO A 21 16.48 3.02 -14.35
N ALA A 22 16.53 3.64 -13.16
CA ALA A 22 17.26 3.12 -12.03
C ALA A 22 16.68 1.81 -11.47
N LEU A 23 15.33 1.66 -11.47
CA LEU A 23 14.65 0.41 -11.10
C LEU A 23 15.03 -0.72 -12.08
N LEU A 24 14.99 -0.46 -13.38
CA LEU A 24 15.34 -1.46 -14.39
C LEU A 24 16.80 -1.88 -14.29
N ASP A 25 17.72 -0.92 -14.12
CA ASP A 25 19.14 -1.19 -13.93
C ASP A 25 19.41 -2.02 -12.68
N ALA A 26 18.74 -1.70 -11.58
CA ALA A 26 18.90 -2.40 -10.30
C ALA A 26 18.55 -3.90 -10.38
N VAL A 27 17.66 -4.32 -11.28
CA VAL A 27 17.16 -5.70 -11.36
C VAL A 27 17.64 -6.47 -12.58
N THR A 28 18.45 -5.84 -13.45
CA THR A 28 19.03 -6.48 -14.62
C THR A 28 20.29 -7.26 -14.21
N SER A 29 20.34 -8.56 -14.55
CA SER A 29 21.43 -9.48 -14.21
C SER A 29 22.33 -9.80 -15.41
N GLY A 30 21.85 -9.57 -16.64
CA GLY A 30 22.48 -9.98 -17.89
C GLY A 30 22.05 -11.36 -18.38
N ASP A 31 21.22 -12.09 -17.62
CA ASP A 31 20.51 -13.28 -18.08
C ASP A 31 19.13 -12.87 -18.66
N GLY A 32 18.97 -12.97 -19.95
CA GLY A 32 17.78 -12.46 -20.65
C GLY A 32 16.46 -13.06 -20.17
N PHE A 33 16.45 -14.35 -19.79
CA PHE A 33 15.24 -14.97 -19.22
C PHE A 33 14.93 -14.39 -17.84
N PHE A 34 15.93 -14.28 -16.97
CA PHE A 34 15.74 -13.78 -15.63
C PHE A 34 15.41 -12.30 -15.63
N ASP A 35 16.02 -11.52 -16.52
CA ASP A 35 15.73 -10.10 -16.72
C ASP A 35 14.27 -9.87 -17.17
N ASP A 36 13.73 -10.74 -18.03
CA ASP A 36 12.31 -10.69 -18.41
C ASP A 36 11.40 -10.91 -17.22
N VAL A 37 11.73 -11.83 -16.32
CA VAL A 37 10.97 -12.11 -15.11
C VAL A 37 11.03 -10.93 -14.14
N THR A 38 12.23 -10.47 -13.77
CA THR A 38 12.43 -9.43 -12.73
C THR A 38 11.93 -8.07 -13.13
N THR A 39 11.93 -7.76 -14.43
CA THR A 39 11.42 -6.48 -14.95
C THR A 39 9.92 -6.49 -15.29
N HIS A 40 9.25 -7.63 -15.26
CA HIS A 40 7.88 -7.80 -15.75
C HIS A 40 6.87 -6.82 -15.12
N LEU A 41 6.73 -6.82 -13.79
CA LEU A 41 5.80 -5.91 -13.10
C LEU A 41 6.32 -4.46 -13.04
N ILE A 42 7.62 -4.24 -13.14
CA ILE A 42 8.19 -2.88 -13.25
C ILE A 42 7.72 -2.26 -14.56
N LYS A 43 7.86 -2.98 -15.69
CA LYS A 43 7.42 -2.54 -17.03
C LYS A 43 5.89 -2.41 -17.14
N ALA A 44 5.14 -3.19 -16.37
CA ALA A 44 3.68 -3.04 -16.28
C ALA A 44 3.25 -1.70 -15.63
N GLY A 45 4.21 -0.99 -15.05
CA GLY A 45 4.01 0.34 -14.46
C GLY A 45 3.43 0.30 -13.04
N GLY A 46 2.82 1.39 -12.63
CA GLY A 46 2.22 1.56 -11.31
C GLY A 46 2.14 3.03 -10.93
N LYS A 47 1.40 3.34 -9.86
CA LYS A 47 1.22 4.74 -9.39
C LYS A 47 2.47 5.34 -8.75
N ARG A 48 3.49 4.53 -8.46
CA ARG A 48 4.76 4.92 -7.81
C ARG A 48 4.57 5.81 -6.56
N LEU A 49 3.52 5.56 -5.80
CA LEU A 49 3.20 6.39 -4.63
C LEU A 49 4.28 6.33 -3.54
N ARG A 50 4.82 5.14 -3.25
CA ARG A 50 5.89 4.97 -2.26
C ARG A 50 7.18 5.69 -2.67
N PRO A 51 7.70 5.51 -3.90
CA PRO A 51 8.79 6.34 -4.41
C PRO A 51 8.52 7.84 -4.37
N ALA A 52 7.30 8.27 -4.72
CA ALA A 52 6.92 9.68 -4.66
C ALA A 52 7.00 10.24 -3.24
N LEU A 53 6.55 9.47 -2.24
CA LEU A 53 6.67 9.82 -0.82
C LEU A 53 8.14 9.90 -0.38
N THR A 54 8.98 8.95 -0.82
CA THR A 54 10.42 8.97 -0.51
C THR A 54 11.09 10.22 -1.07
N ILE A 55 10.87 10.52 -2.36
CA ILE A 55 11.44 11.69 -3.03
C ILE A 55 10.90 12.99 -2.45
N ALA A 56 9.59 13.09 -2.18
CA ALA A 56 8.99 14.27 -1.57
C ALA A 56 9.59 14.55 -0.17
N SER A 57 9.69 13.51 0.67
CA SER A 57 10.29 13.62 2.01
C SER A 57 11.77 14.04 1.95
N ALA A 58 12.52 13.52 0.98
CA ALA A 58 13.92 13.87 0.78
C ALA A 58 14.08 15.31 0.28
N THR A 59 13.39 15.67 -0.78
CA THR A 59 13.56 16.98 -1.46
C THR A 59 12.88 18.13 -0.74
N GLY A 60 11.92 17.83 0.17
CA GLY A 60 11.05 18.85 0.77
C GLY A 60 10.18 19.55 -0.26
N CYS A 61 10.03 18.99 -1.46
CA CYS A 61 9.33 19.59 -2.60
C CYS A 61 9.97 20.90 -3.15
N VAL A 62 11.21 21.22 -2.74
CA VAL A 62 11.89 22.49 -3.07
C VAL A 62 13.25 22.33 -3.74
N ARG A 63 13.88 21.17 -3.68
CA ARG A 63 15.18 20.88 -4.34
C ARG A 63 15.10 19.64 -5.22
N GLU A 64 16.03 19.52 -6.14
CA GLU A 64 16.20 18.30 -6.94
C GLU A 64 16.64 17.12 -6.06
N ALA A 65 16.20 15.92 -6.47
CA ALA A 65 16.61 14.68 -5.81
C ALA A 65 18.09 14.36 -6.10
N THR A 66 18.82 13.95 -5.08
CA THR A 66 20.19 13.42 -5.23
C THR A 66 20.15 11.96 -5.71
N ASP A 67 21.33 11.38 -5.99
CA ASP A 67 21.43 9.95 -6.34
C ASP A 67 21.02 9.05 -5.15
N ASP A 68 21.38 9.45 -3.92
CA ASP A 68 20.99 8.74 -2.71
C ASP A 68 19.47 8.79 -2.46
N ASP A 69 18.82 9.93 -2.75
CA ASP A 69 17.36 10.05 -2.64
C ASP A 69 16.65 9.11 -3.64
N VAL A 70 17.15 9.04 -4.87
CA VAL A 70 16.61 8.12 -5.90
C VAL A 70 16.90 6.67 -5.51
N SER A 71 18.09 6.35 -5.03
CA SER A 71 18.46 5.01 -4.56
C SER A 71 17.58 4.57 -3.39
N GLY A 72 17.28 5.48 -2.46
CA GLY A 72 16.32 5.25 -1.38
C GLY A 72 14.92 4.90 -1.93
N ALA A 73 14.43 5.65 -2.91
CA ALA A 73 13.15 5.39 -3.56
C ALA A 73 13.14 4.05 -4.32
N VAL A 74 14.25 3.69 -4.99
CA VAL A 74 14.43 2.37 -5.65
C VAL A 74 14.35 1.25 -4.62
N SER A 75 15.09 1.35 -3.49
CA SER A 75 15.10 0.29 -2.47
C SER A 75 13.72 0.02 -1.89
N VAL A 76 12.95 1.07 -1.60
CA VAL A 76 11.56 0.97 -1.12
C VAL A 76 10.64 0.35 -2.17
N GLU A 77 10.73 0.77 -3.42
CA GLU A 77 9.90 0.22 -4.49
C GLU A 77 10.22 -1.24 -4.77
N LEU A 78 11.49 -1.66 -4.68
CA LEU A 78 11.87 -3.06 -4.84
C LEU A 78 11.26 -3.96 -3.77
N VAL A 79 11.19 -3.51 -2.50
CA VAL A 79 10.43 -4.25 -1.46
C VAL A 79 8.97 -4.38 -1.86
N HIS A 80 8.35 -3.31 -2.35
CA HIS A 80 6.96 -3.36 -2.80
C HIS A 80 6.78 -4.29 -4.01
N GLN A 81 7.65 -4.23 -5.02
CA GLN A 81 7.57 -5.12 -6.17
C GLN A 81 7.74 -6.60 -5.74
N ALA A 82 8.69 -6.89 -4.86
CA ALA A 82 8.89 -8.23 -4.32
C ALA A 82 7.65 -8.74 -3.58
N SER A 83 7.03 -7.91 -2.74
CA SER A 83 5.79 -8.30 -2.05
C SER A 83 4.68 -8.65 -3.04
N LEU A 84 4.55 -7.93 -4.16
CA LEU A 84 3.56 -8.26 -5.19
C LEU A 84 3.82 -9.62 -5.85
N TYR A 85 5.08 -10.00 -6.07
CA TYR A 85 5.43 -11.32 -6.61
C TYR A 85 5.03 -12.44 -5.65
N HIS A 86 5.27 -12.25 -4.35
CA HIS A 86 4.92 -13.22 -3.32
C HIS A 86 3.41 -13.24 -3.05
N ASP A 87 2.75 -12.08 -3.00
CA ASP A 87 1.29 -11.98 -2.84
C ASP A 87 0.56 -12.69 -3.98
N ASP A 88 1.01 -12.52 -5.24
CA ASP A 88 0.41 -13.20 -6.40
C ASP A 88 0.48 -14.74 -6.28
N VAL A 89 1.52 -15.28 -5.64
CA VAL A 89 1.63 -16.71 -5.36
C VAL A 89 0.68 -17.13 -4.22
N ILE A 90 0.59 -16.34 -3.15
CA ILE A 90 -0.25 -16.61 -1.98
C ILE A 90 -1.74 -16.56 -2.35
N ASP A 91 -2.13 -15.57 -3.17
CA ASP A 91 -3.50 -15.30 -3.56
C ASP A 91 -3.91 -16.08 -4.83
N GLU A 92 -2.97 -16.86 -5.42
CA GLU A 92 -3.17 -17.56 -6.70
C GLU A 92 -3.67 -16.61 -7.82
N ALA A 93 -3.18 -15.37 -7.78
CA ALA A 93 -3.61 -14.32 -8.67
C ALA A 93 -3.22 -14.61 -10.13
N VAL A 94 -4.18 -14.50 -11.07
CA VAL A 94 -3.94 -14.73 -12.50
C VAL A 94 -3.42 -13.47 -13.19
N MET A 95 -3.87 -12.32 -12.74
CA MET A 95 -3.54 -11.02 -13.33
C MET A 95 -3.03 -10.06 -12.25
N ARG A 96 -2.02 -9.26 -12.61
CA ARG A 96 -1.57 -8.14 -11.79
C ARG A 96 -1.50 -6.87 -12.65
N ARG A 97 -2.18 -5.81 -12.20
CA ARG A 97 -2.37 -4.60 -13.03
C ARG A 97 -3.07 -5.00 -14.35
N THR A 98 -2.46 -4.85 -15.49
CA THR A 98 -3.08 -5.20 -16.79
C THR A 98 -2.35 -6.34 -17.50
N VAL A 99 -1.46 -7.06 -16.79
CA VAL A 99 -0.65 -8.16 -17.33
C VAL A 99 -0.87 -9.44 -16.54
N GLU A 100 -0.54 -10.58 -17.13
CA GLU A 100 -0.48 -11.84 -16.38
C GLU A 100 0.46 -11.69 -15.19
N SER A 101 0.08 -12.28 -14.04
CA SER A 101 0.97 -12.35 -12.88
C SER A 101 2.19 -13.22 -13.17
N VAL A 102 3.26 -13.03 -12.40
CA VAL A 102 4.52 -13.78 -12.61
C VAL A 102 4.34 -15.28 -12.37
N ASN A 103 3.57 -15.65 -11.33
CA ASN A 103 3.24 -17.04 -11.03
C ASN A 103 2.42 -17.72 -12.15
N THR A 104 1.50 -17.00 -12.79
CA THR A 104 0.73 -17.52 -13.93
C THR A 104 1.62 -17.75 -15.14
N ARG A 105 2.50 -16.79 -15.44
CA ARG A 105 3.31 -16.82 -16.65
C ARG A 105 4.51 -17.75 -16.56
N TRP A 106 5.18 -17.86 -15.41
CA TRP A 106 6.42 -18.63 -15.23
C TRP A 106 6.38 -19.65 -14.10
N GLY A 107 5.27 -19.71 -13.35
CA GLY A 107 5.07 -20.63 -12.25
C GLY A 107 5.57 -20.10 -10.90
N ASN A 108 5.01 -20.68 -9.83
CA ASN A 108 5.24 -20.23 -8.45
C ASN A 108 6.72 -20.25 -8.05
N LEU A 109 7.51 -21.27 -8.48
CA LEU A 109 8.93 -21.35 -8.12
C LEU A 109 9.72 -20.16 -8.67
N ILE A 110 9.45 -19.74 -9.90
CA ILE A 110 10.13 -18.61 -10.51
C ILE A 110 9.68 -17.30 -9.83
N ALA A 111 8.39 -17.17 -9.53
CA ALA A 111 7.87 -15.98 -8.85
C ALA A 111 8.51 -15.79 -7.46
N ILE A 112 8.64 -16.87 -6.67
CA ILE A 112 9.30 -16.82 -5.35
C ILE A 112 10.76 -16.41 -5.49
N VAL A 113 11.54 -17.07 -6.36
CA VAL A 113 12.96 -16.77 -6.54
C VAL A 113 13.17 -15.32 -7.05
N ALA A 114 12.32 -14.87 -7.96
CA ALA A 114 12.41 -13.50 -8.46
C ALA A 114 12.06 -12.48 -7.37
N GLY A 115 11.04 -12.73 -6.55
CA GLY A 115 10.73 -11.90 -5.37
C GLY A 115 11.90 -11.81 -4.40
N ASP A 116 12.54 -12.94 -4.07
CA ASP A 116 13.73 -12.97 -3.21
C ASP A 116 14.90 -12.20 -3.81
N PHE A 117 15.10 -12.28 -5.13
CA PHE A 117 16.12 -11.49 -5.81
C PHE A 117 15.84 -9.98 -5.70
N LEU A 118 14.59 -9.54 -5.89
CA LEU A 118 14.22 -8.12 -5.72
C LEU A 118 14.49 -7.65 -4.28
N LEU A 119 14.20 -8.49 -3.27
CA LEU A 119 14.53 -8.19 -1.87
C LEU A 119 16.04 -8.09 -1.65
N ALA A 120 16.83 -8.98 -2.23
CA ALA A 120 18.29 -8.93 -2.14
C ALA A 120 18.86 -7.65 -2.76
N ARG A 121 18.35 -7.24 -3.93
CA ARG A 121 18.75 -5.97 -4.58
C ARG A 121 18.36 -4.76 -3.75
N SER A 122 17.15 -4.76 -3.16
CA SER A 122 16.73 -3.72 -2.22
C SER A 122 17.67 -3.62 -1.01
N ALA A 123 18.02 -4.77 -0.41
CA ALA A 123 18.92 -4.81 0.76
C ALA A 123 20.34 -4.32 0.43
N GLU A 124 20.87 -4.65 -0.75
CA GLU A 124 22.16 -4.18 -1.23
C GLU A 124 22.20 -2.65 -1.38
N ILE A 125 21.16 -2.07 -2.03
CA ILE A 125 21.02 -0.62 -2.17
C ILE A 125 20.86 0.04 -0.79
N ALA A 126 20.03 -0.51 0.08
CA ALA A 126 19.84 0.02 1.42
C ALA A 126 21.14 0.02 2.25
N ALA A 127 21.97 -1.02 2.11
CA ALA A 127 23.26 -1.11 2.78
C ALA A 127 24.24 -0.01 2.28
N SER A 128 24.20 0.36 1.00
CA SER A 128 25.02 1.46 0.47
C SER A 128 24.60 2.83 1.00
N LEU A 129 23.31 2.99 1.37
CA LEU A 129 22.77 4.21 1.99
C LEU A 129 23.04 4.31 3.50
N GLY A 130 23.54 3.24 4.10
CA GLY A 130 23.95 3.20 5.49
C GLY A 130 23.17 2.21 6.37
N GLN A 131 23.76 1.93 7.53
CA GLN A 131 23.24 0.92 8.46
C GLN A 131 21.81 1.19 8.91
N GLU A 132 21.42 2.46 9.09
CA GLU A 132 20.09 2.83 9.55
C GLU A 132 19.02 2.48 8.50
N VAL A 133 19.26 2.78 7.23
CA VAL A 133 18.34 2.46 6.12
C VAL A 133 18.23 0.94 5.94
N ALA A 134 19.35 0.22 5.99
CA ALA A 134 19.35 -1.24 5.91
C ALA A 134 18.54 -1.90 7.05
N ALA A 135 18.76 -1.47 8.30
CA ALA A 135 18.03 -1.97 9.45
C ALA A 135 16.53 -1.64 9.37
N LEU A 136 16.18 -0.44 8.91
CA LEU A 136 14.80 0.00 8.72
C LEU A 136 14.07 -0.88 7.71
N LEU A 137 14.65 -1.12 6.53
CA LEU A 137 14.02 -1.96 5.50
C LEU A 137 13.89 -3.43 5.93
N ALA A 138 14.88 -3.98 6.62
CA ALA A 138 14.80 -5.33 7.19
C ALA A 138 13.66 -5.45 8.23
N ASN A 139 13.52 -4.47 9.14
CA ASN A 139 12.42 -4.41 10.08
C ASN A 139 11.06 -4.25 9.38
N THR A 140 11.01 -3.42 8.34
CA THR A 140 9.78 -3.23 7.56
C THR A 140 9.35 -4.51 6.89
N LEU A 141 10.27 -5.27 6.30
CA LEU A 141 9.97 -6.57 5.70
C LEU A 141 9.41 -7.56 6.74
N ALA A 142 9.99 -7.60 7.95
CA ALA A 142 9.45 -8.42 9.04
C ALA A 142 8.00 -8.03 9.36
N ARG A 143 7.71 -6.73 9.47
CA ARG A 143 6.34 -6.23 9.72
C ARG A 143 5.37 -6.56 8.58
N LEU A 144 5.81 -6.51 7.31
CA LEU A 144 4.98 -6.95 6.18
C LEU A 144 4.60 -8.44 6.33
N CYS A 145 5.57 -9.30 6.67
CA CYS A 145 5.32 -10.72 6.91
C CYS A 145 4.37 -10.96 8.09
N GLU A 146 4.54 -10.24 9.19
CA GLU A 146 3.65 -10.30 10.36
C GLU A 146 2.21 -9.93 9.99
N GLY A 147 2.01 -8.81 9.27
CA GLY A 147 0.69 -8.38 8.79
C GLY A 147 0.05 -9.41 7.84
N GLN A 148 0.83 -9.97 6.92
CA GLN A 148 0.35 -11.02 6.01
C GLN A 148 -0.04 -12.30 6.75
N LEU A 149 0.71 -12.68 7.79
CA LEU A 149 0.37 -13.85 8.63
C LEU A 149 -0.94 -13.64 9.40
N VAL A 150 -1.21 -12.42 9.88
CA VAL A 150 -2.50 -12.10 10.51
C VAL A 150 -3.65 -12.27 9.52
N GLU A 151 -3.50 -11.79 8.28
CA GLU A 151 -4.52 -11.99 7.23
C GLU A 151 -4.77 -13.47 6.93
N ILE A 152 -3.70 -14.24 6.69
CA ILE A 152 -3.82 -15.68 6.39
C ILE A 152 -4.50 -16.42 7.55
N ARG A 153 -4.09 -16.13 8.78
CA ARG A 153 -4.64 -16.78 9.99
C ARG A 153 -6.12 -16.49 10.20
N THR A 154 -6.59 -15.31 9.80
CA THR A 154 -7.96 -14.85 9.98
C THR A 154 -8.83 -15.00 8.74
N LYS A 155 -8.33 -15.62 7.68
CA LYS A 155 -9.05 -15.87 6.43
C LYS A 155 -10.33 -16.70 6.69
N PHE A 156 -11.47 -16.26 6.18
CA PHE A 156 -12.81 -16.81 6.42
C PHE A 156 -13.23 -16.83 7.90
N SER A 157 -12.57 -16.14 8.82
CA SER A 157 -12.95 -16.11 10.23
C SER A 157 -13.97 -15.00 10.52
N ILE A 158 -15.18 -15.36 10.85
CA ILE A 158 -16.22 -14.42 11.34
C ILE A 158 -15.93 -13.91 12.77
N GLU A 159 -14.93 -14.47 13.43
CA GLU A 159 -14.44 -14.06 14.76
C GLU A 159 -13.20 -13.15 14.65
N ARG A 160 -12.78 -12.76 13.44
CA ARG A 160 -11.72 -11.76 13.24
C ARG A 160 -12.10 -10.49 13.98
N THR A 161 -11.17 -9.95 14.77
CA THR A 161 -11.39 -8.72 15.53
C THR A 161 -10.99 -7.48 14.75
N GLN A 162 -11.40 -6.29 15.21
CA GLN A 162 -10.89 -5.04 14.66
C GLN A 162 -9.39 -4.86 14.94
N GLU A 163 -8.90 -5.38 16.08
CA GLU A 163 -7.48 -5.38 16.41
C GLU A 163 -6.67 -6.19 15.39
N ASP A 164 -7.11 -7.41 15.04
CA ASP A 164 -6.50 -8.22 13.98
C ASP A 164 -6.46 -7.47 12.64
N TYR A 165 -7.55 -6.76 12.31
CA TYR A 165 -7.61 -5.96 11.10
C TYR A 165 -6.59 -4.81 11.11
N PHE A 166 -6.55 -4.01 12.19
CA PHE A 166 -5.60 -2.89 12.29
C PHE A 166 -4.15 -3.37 12.32
N GLU A 167 -3.85 -4.49 13.00
CA GLU A 167 -2.53 -5.11 13.00
C GLU A 167 -2.11 -5.51 11.58
N ALA A 168 -3.01 -6.16 10.84
CA ALA A 168 -2.75 -6.59 9.46
C ALA A 168 -2.43 -5.40 8.54
N ILE A 169 -3.28 -4.37 8.50
CA ILE A 169 -3.08 -3.23 7.60
C ILE A 169 -1.92 -2.32 8.04
N ALA A 170 -1.65 -2.23 9.34
CA ALA A 170 -0.48 -1.52 9.85
C ALA A 170 0.82 -2.20 9.41
N GLY A 171 0.88 -3.54 9.43
CA GLY A 171 2.01 -4.32 8.94
C GLY A 171 2.10 -4.31 7.42
N LYS A 172 1.07 -4.78 6.72
CA LYS A 172 1.09 -5.02 5.27
C LYS A 172 1.17 -3.73 4.45
N THR A 173 0.48 -2.66 4.86
CA THR A 173 0.36 -1.42 4.07
C THR A 173 1.05 -0.22 4.70
N ALA A 174 0.73 0.12 5.96
CA ALA A 174 1.20 1.36 6.55
C ALA A 174 2.70 1.34 6.87
N ALA A 175 3.28 0.19 7.23
CA ALA A 175 4.70 0.07 7.54
C ALA A 175 5.58 0.52 6.37
N LEU A 176 5.28 0.10 5.14
CA LEU A 176 6.10 0.47 3.98
C LEU A 176 5.85 1.93 3.53
N MET A 177 4.67 2.50 3.77
CA MET A 177 4.42 3.94 3.56
C MET A 177 5.22 4.80 4.55
N ALA A 178 5.23 4.41 5.83
CA ALA A 178 6.04 5.05 6.86
C ALA A 178 7.54 4.97 6.52
N THR A 179 7.99 3.79 6.08
CA THR A 179 9.37 3.55 5.66
C THR A 179 9.75 4.39 4.45
N ALA A 180 8.88 4.56 3.48
CA ALA A 180 9.10 5.42 2.32
C ALA A 180 9.40 6.86 2.73
N CYS A 181 8.58 7.43 3.61
CA CYS A 181 8.81 8.78 4.14
C CYS A 181 10.10 8.86 4.96
N ARG A 182 10.35 7.85 5.82
CA ARG A 182 11.53 7.81 6.69
C ARG A 182 12.84 7.67 5.91
N VAL A 183 12.89 6.81 4.89
CA VAL A 183 14.07 6.65 4.03
C VAL A 183 14.42 7.98 3.36
N GLY A 184 13.44 8.67 2.76
CA GLY A 184 13.68 9.97 2.14
C GLY A 184 14.19 11.03 3.14
N ALA A 185 13.67 11.03 4.36
CA ALA A 185 14.14 11.93 5.41
C ALA A 185 15.59 11.61 5.83
N ILE A 186 15.94 10.33 5.96
CA ILE A 186 17.31 9.90 6.34
C ILE A 186 18.31 10.21 5.23
N THR A 187 18.03 9.87 3.97
CA THR A 187 18.95 10.09 2.84
C THR A 187 19.25 11.56 2.61
N SER A 188 18.31 12.43 2.96
CA SER A 188 18.48 13.88 2.86
C SER A 188 19.15 14.54 4.07
N GLY A 189 19.51 13.76 5.10
CA GLY A 189 20.19 14.26 6.30
C GLY A 189 19.30 15.13 7.21
N ARG A 190 18.00 14.89 7.22
CA ARG A 190 17.06 15.61 8.09
C ARG A 190 17.31 15.31 9.56
N ASP A 191 16.94 16.24 10.42
CA ASP A 191 17.02 16.01 11.86
C ASP A 191 16.02 14.95 12.35
N ARG A 192 16.16 14.51 13.59
CA ARG A 192 15.35 13.40 14.14
C ARG A 192 13.89 13.76 14.28
N ASP A 193 13.54 14.99 14.60
CA ASP A 193 12.16 15.42 14.79
C ASP A 193 11.44 15.44 13.43
N GLU A 194 12.11 15.92 12.38
CA GLU A 194 11.62 15.86 10.99
C GLU A 194 11.46 14.42 10.50
N VAL A 195 12.42 13.54 10.77
CA VAL A 195 12.35 12.11 10.42
C VAL A 195 11.15 11.45 11.10
N GLU A 196 10.92 11.71 12.38
CA GLU A 196 9.79 11.13 13.12
C GLU A 196 8.46 11.72 12.65
N ALA A 197 8.37 13.02 12.35
CA ALA A 197 7.15 13.64 11.81
C ALA A 197 6.74 13.01 10.48
N LEU A 198 7.69 12.86 9.53
CA LEU A 198 7.46 12.23 8.24
C LEU A 198 7.12 10.73 8.36
N THR A 199 7.72 10.04 9.32
CA THR A 199 7.41 8.63 9.62
C THR A 199 5.97 8.49 10.14
N ARG A 200 5.52 9.35 11.07
CA ARG A 200 4.15 9.38 11.57
C ARG A 200 3.16 9.69 10.44
N PHE A 201 3.49 10.65 9.58
CA PHE A 201 2.69 10.94 8.40
C PHE A 201 2.48 9.68 7.54
N GLY A 202 3.59 9.03 7.14
CA GLY A 202 3.52 7.84 6.28
C GLY A 202 2.72 6.69 6.91
N SER A 203 2.84 6.52 8.23
CA SER A 203 2.07 5.51 8.97
C SER A 203 0.56 5.81 8.94
N ALA A 204 0.15 7.01 9.33
CA ALA A 204 -1.26 7.39 9.35
C ALA A 204 -1.86 7.41 7.92
N PHE A 205 -1.12 7.95 6.95
CA PHE A 205 -1.56 7.94 5.55
C PHE A 205 -1.70 6.52 4.98
N GLY A 206 -0.82 5.59 5.35
CA GLY A 206 -0.95 4.19 4.96
C GLY A 206 -2.23 3.53 5.47
N MET A 207 -2.66 3.87 6.69
CA MET A 207 -3.97 3.44 7.25
C MET A 207 -5.14 4.04 6.45
N VAL A 208 -5.11 5.35 6.17
CA VAL A 208 -6.12 6.02 5.31
C VAL A 208 -6.23 5.35 3.95
N PHE A 209 -5.07 5.06 3.35
CA PHE A 209 -4.98 4.44 2.03
C PHE A 209 -5.69 3.09 2.00
N GLN A 210 -5.41 2.21 2.99
CA GLN A 210 -6.01 0.88 3.04
C GLN A 210 -7.50 0.95 3.37
N ILE A 211 -7.90 1.73 4.39
CA ILE A 211 -9.31 1.88 4.77
C ILE A 211 -10.15 2.36 3.58
N ARG A 212 -9.60 3.28 2.76
CA ARG A 212 -10.26 3.72 1.54
C ARG A 212 -10.44 2.59 0.54
N ASP A 213 -9.40 1.82 0.29
CA ASP A 213 -9.47 0.72 -0.67
C ASP A 213 -10.49 -0.34 -0.22
N ASP A 214 -10.59 -0.62 1.08
CA ASP A 214 -11.55 -1.55 1.68
C ASP A 214 -13.01 -1.04 1.55
N ILE A 215 -13.25 0.26 1.72
CA ILE A 215 -14.57 0.85 1.46
C ILE A 215 -14.93 0.70 0.00
N LEU A 216 -14.00 1.02 -0.90
CA LEU A 216 -14.23 0.92 -2.35
C LEU A 216 -14.50 -0.50 -2.81
N ASP A 217 -13.89 -1.52 -2.20
CA ASP A 217 -14.18 -2.91 -2.51
C ASP A 217 -15.64 -3.28 -2.19
N VAL A 218 -16.26 -2.64 -1.19
CA VAL A 218 -17.68 -2.84 -0.87
C VAL A 218 -18.61 -2.01 -1.75
N VAL A 219 -18.35 -0.69 -1.92
CA VAL A 219 -19.31 0.22 -2.56
C VAL A 219 -18.97 0.60 -3.99
N GLY A 220 -17.72 0.37 -4.42
CA GLY A 220 -17.24 0.77 -5.74
C GLY A 220 -17.90 -0.02 -6.88
N SER A 221 -17.92 0.60 -8.04
CA SER A 221 -18.33 -0.06 -9.29
C SER A 221 -17.12 -0.71 -9.97
N GLU A 222 -17.35 -1.77 -10.74
CA GLU A 222 -16.31 -2.44 -11.53
C GLU A 222 -15.56 -1.46 -12.45
N LYS A 223 -16.26 -0.44 -12.98
CA LYS A 223 -15.67 0.60 -13.81
C LYS A 223 -14.65 1.47 -13.06
N GLU A 224 -14.91 1.76 -11.78
CA GLU A 224 -14.03 2.58 -10.94
C GLU A 224 -12.85 1.79 -10.39
N LEU A 225 -13.10 0.52 -10.05
CA LEU A 225 -12.09 -0.38 -9.47
C LEU A 225 -11.16 -1.00 -10.53
N GLY A 226 -11.65 -1.16 -11.76
CA GLY A 226 -10.95 -1.92 -12.81
C GLY A 226 -10.91 -3.43 -12.53
N LYS A 227 -11.65 -3.90 -11.52
CA LYS A 227 -11.83 -5.30 -11.11
C LYS A 227 -13.25 -5.48 -10.54
N PRO A 228 -13.79 -6.71 -10.45
CA PRO A 228 -15.04 -6.95 -9.75
C PRO A 228 -14.95 -6.45 -8.30
N ALA A 229 -16.02 -5.82 -7.83
CA ALA A 229 -16.12 -5.40 -6.44
C ALA A 229 -16.47 -6.60 -5.54
N GLY A 230 -16.12 -6.52 -4.23
CA GLY A 230 -16.32 -7.61 -3.28
C GLY A 230 -15.27 -8.71 -3.37
N GLN A 231 -14.10 -8.41 -3.92
CA GLN A 231 -13.01 -9.36 -4.02
C GLN A 231 -12.51 -9.82 -2.65
N ASP A 232 -12.42 -8.92 -1.67
CA ASP A 232 -12.03 -9.26 -0.31
C ASP A 232 -12.99 -10.27 0.32
N LEU A 233 -14.31 -10.12 0.07
CA LEU A 233 -15.32 -11.07 0.50
C LEU A 233 -15.18 -12.42 -0.21
N ALA A 234 -14.89 -12.42 -1.51
CA ALA A 234 -14.68 -13.63 -2.29
C ALA A 234 -13.48 -14.43 -1.80
N GLU A 235 -12.41 -13.74 -1.44
CA GLU A 235 -11.16 -14.32 -0.94
C GLU A 235 -11.24 -14.66 0.56
N GLY A 236 -12.27 -14.19 1.28
CA GLY A 236 -12.48 -14.45 2.69
C GLY A 236 -11.70 -13.51 3.62
N PHE A 237 -11.29 -12.34 3.11
CA PHE A 237 -10.70 -11.27 3.91
C PHE A 237 -11.80 -10.32 4.39
N TYR A 238 -12.14 -10.41 5.67
CA TYR A 238 -13.17 -9.54 6.26
C TYR A 238 -12.54 -8.25 6.75
N THR A 239 -12.71 -7.19 5.94
CA THR A 239 -12.18 -5.85 6.19
C THR A 239 -13.07 -5.05 7.14
N LEU A 240 -12.65 -3.86 7.55
CA LEU A 240 -13.33 -3.07 8.59
C LEU A 240 -14.83 -2.86 8.33
N PRO A 241 -15.31 -2.54 7.10
CA PRO A 241 -16.74 -2.45 6.83
C PRO A 241 -17.49 -3.73 7.16
N VAL A 242 -16.93 -4.89 6.81
CA VAL A 242 -17.54 -6.20 7.06
C VAL A 242 -17.56 -6.50 8.56
N LEU A 243 -16.47 -6.24 9.29
CA LEU A 243 -16.37 -6.47 10.73
C LEU A 243 -17.37 -5.62 11.50
N LEU A 244 -17.53 -4.34 11.13
CA LEU A 244 -18.51 -3.46 11.74
C LEU A 244 -19.95 -3.92 11.44
N ALA A 245 -20.24 -4.35 10.22
CA ALA A 245 -21.55 -4.90 9.85
C ALA A 245 -21.86 -6.22 10.59
N LEU A 246 -20.85 -7.07 10.82
CA LEU A 246 -20.97 -8.30 11.63
C LEU A 246 -21.32 -8.01 13.10
N GLY A 247 -20.86 -6.87 13.64
CA GLY A 247 -21.19 -6.40 14.97
C GLY A 247 -22.56 -5.73 15.11
N GLY A 248 -23.23 -5.41 13.99
CA GLY A 248 -24.53 -4.73 13.98
C GLY A 248 -25.71 -5.65 14.32
N ASP A 249 -26.70 -5.13 15.07
CA ASP A 249 -27.85 -5.90 15.55
C ASP A 249 -28.75 -6.44 14.40
N SER A 250 -28.90 -5.69 13.31
CA SER A 250 -29.76 -6.04 12.19
C SER A 250 -29.06 -6.90 11.12
N SER A 251 -27.86 -6.53 10.72
CA SER A 251 -27.11 -7.20 9.64
C SER A 251 -26.27 -8.38 10.14
N GLY A 252 -25.70 -8.27 11.36
CA GLY A 252 -24.77 -9.24 11.92
C GLY A 252 -25.29 -10.68 11.93
N PRO A 253 -26.50 -10.98 12.44
CA PRO A 253 -27.03 -12.36 12.46
C PRO A 253 -27.19 -12.99 11.08
N HIS A 254 -27.47 -12.19 10.04
CA HIS A 254 -27.61 -12.67 8.67
C HIS A 254 -26.24 -12.88 8.01
N LEU A 255 -25.31 -11.92 8.17
CA LEU A 255 -23.95 -12.03 7.68
C LEU A 255 -23.21 -13.22 8.30
N ARG A 256 -23.37 -13.49 9.60
CA ARG A 256 -22.76 -14.66 10.27
C ARG A 256 -23.25 -16.01 9.70
N LYS A 257 -24.45 -16.07 9.12
CA LYS A 257 -24.94 -17.30 8.44
C LYS A 257 -24.37 -17.45 7.04
N LEU A 258 -24.04 -16.35 6.40
CA LEU A 258 -23.57 -16.32 5.01
C LEU A 258 -22.05 -16.51 4.94
N LEU A 259 -21.29 -15.77 5.78
CA LEU A 259 -19.86 -15.74 5.80
C LEU A 259 -19.21 -16.97 6.47
N GLY A 260 -17.88 -17.02 6.54
CA GLY A 260 -17.13 -18.13 7.15
C GLY A 260 -16.77 -19.26 6.19
N ARG A 261 -17.03 -19.09 4.89
CA ARG A 261 -16.75 -20.05 3.82
C ARG A 261 -16.60 -19.35 2.46
N PRO A 262 -16.09 -20.03 1.43
CA PRO A 262 -16.15 -19.50 0.07
C PRO A 262 -17.61 -19.22 -0.36
N LEU A 263 -17.81 -18.11 -1.06
CA LEU A 263 -19.10 -17.60 -1.50
C LEU A 263 -19.27 -17.75 -3.01
N THR A 264 -20.51 -17.92 -3.46
CA THR A 264 -20.87 -17.75 -4.87
C THR A 264 -20.94 -16.26 -5.23
N ALA A 265 -20.93 -15.93 -6.53
CA ALA A 265 -21.04 -14.54 -6.97
C ALA A 265 -22.33 -13.84 -6.48
N GLU A 266 -23.47 -14.57 -6.42
CA GLU A 266 -24.73 -14.07 -5.89
C GLU A 266 -24.66 -13.81 -4.38
N GLU A 267 -23.99 -14.68 -3.64
CA GLU A 267 -23.79 -14.52 -2.19
C GLU A 267 -22.85 -13.35 -1.87
N ILE A 268 -21.82 -13.13 -2.69
CA ILE A 268 -20.91 -11.96 -2.56
C ILE A 268 -21.72 -10.67 -2.73
N GLU A 269 -22.55 -10.57 -3.77
CA GLU A 269 -23.38 -9.39 -4.00
C GLU A 269 -24.40 -9.16 -2.89
N THR A 270 -24.98 -10.25 -2.37
CA THR A 270 -25.87 -10.20 -1.21
C THR A 270 -25.13 -9.67 0.02
N ALA A 271 -23.94 -10.19 0.33
CA ALA A 271 -23.13 -9.73 1.46
C ALA A 271 -22.73 -8.25 1.31
N ARG A 272 -22.26 -7.84 0.12
CA ARG A 272 -21.93 -6.44 -0.19
C ARG A 272 -23.10 -5.50 0.08
N THR A 273 -24.28 -5.85 -0.45
CA THR A 273 -25.52 -5.07 -0.27
C THR A 273 -25.86 -4.94 1.23
N MET A 274 -25.75 -6.03 1.99
CA MET A 274 -26.01 -6.02 3.43
C MET A 274 -25.02 -5.11 4.17
N VAL A 275 -23.72 -5.18 3.84
CA VAL A 275 -22.67 -4.31 4.45
C VAL A 275 -22.93 -2.85 4.09
N ALA A 276 -23.20 -2.54 2.81
CA ALA A 276 -23.44 -1.17 2.35
C ALA A 276 -24.64 -0.50 3.05
N HIS A 277 -25.69 -1.26 3.37
CA HIS A 277 -26.91 -0.73 4.01
C HIS A 277 -26.93 -0.85 5.55
N SER A 278 -25.86 -1.35 6.17
CA SER A 278 -25.80 -1.55 7.63
C SER A 278 -25.39 -0.32 8.45
N GLY A 279 -24.95 0.78 7.79
CA GLY A 279 -24.29 1.91 8.44
C GLY A 279 -22.78 1.68 8.71
N ALA A 280 -22.24 0.51 8.36
CA ALA A 280 -20.83 0.19 8.56
C ALA A 280 -19.90 1.04 7.68
N ILE A 281 -20.36 1.46 6.50
CA ILE A 281 -19.59 2.34 5.62
C ILE A 281 -19.34 3.69 6.29
N ASP A 282 -20.40 4.33 6.84
CA ASP A 282 -20.26 5.63 7.54
C ASP A 282 -19.34 5.50 8.76
N ALA A 283 -19.46 4.41 9.51
CA ALA A 283 -18.59 4.14 10.65
C ALA A 283 -17.12 3.92 10.22
N THR A 284 -16.89 3.24 9.10
CA THR A 284 -15.55 3.05 8.53
C THR A 284 -14.97 4.37 8.01
N LEU A 285 -15.78 5.21 7.35
CA LEU A 285 -15.39 6.56 6.92
C LEU A 285 -14.93 7.40 8.10
N ALA A 286 -15.67 7.38 9.22
CA ALA A 286 -15.29 8.10 10.43
C ALA A 286 -13.93 7.63 11.00
N VAL A 287 -13.61 6.33 10.89
CA VAL A 287 -12.29 5.81 11.26
C VAL A 287 -11.22 6.33 10.30
N GLY A 288 -11.45 6.27 8.99
CA GLY A 288 -10.54 6.80 7.98
C GLY A 288 -10.25 8.29 8.15
N GLN A 289 -11.29 9.09 8.47
CA GLN A 289 -11.14 10.52 8.76
C GLN A 289 -10.24 10.81 9.96
N ARG A 290 -10.31 10.02 11.04
CA ARG A 290 -9.40 10.19 12.18
C ARG A 290 -7.94 9.96 11.80
N PHE A 291 -7.65 8.93 11.00
CA PHE A 291 -6.29 8.70 10.49
C PHE A 291 -5.85 9.81 9.53
N ALA A 292 -6.76 10.37 8.73
CA ALA A 292 -6.46 11.51 7.87
C ALA A 292 -6.09 12.76 8.70
N GLU A 293 -6.81 13.04 9.79
CA GLU A 293 -6.48 14.12 10.74
C GLU A 293 -5.12 13.89 11.42
N GLU A 294 -4.79 12.65 11.79
CA GLU A 294 -3.47 12.30 12.33
C GLU A 294 -2.37 12.54 11.30
N ALA A 295 -2.60 12.15 10.04
CA ALA A 295 -1.68 12.40 8.94
C ALA A 295 -1.48 13.90 8.68
N GLU A 296 -2.57 14.70 8.64
CA GLU A 296 -2.49 16.15 8.48
C GLU A 296 -1.72 16.82 9.61
N LYS A 297 -1.95 16.39 10.85
CA LYS A 297 -1.20 16.88 11.99
C LYS A 297 0.28 16.63 11.85
N ALA A 298 0.66 15.40 11.47
CA ALA A 298 2.07 15.06 11.23
C ALA A 298 2.65 15.83 10.02
N ALA A 299 1.87 16.00 8.95
CA ALA A 299 2.27 16.79 7.79
C ALA A 299 2.53 18.28 8.12
N SER A 300 1.81 18.85 9.09
CA SER A 300 2.03 20.25 9.53
C SER A 300 3.41 20.47 10.18
N GLU A 301 4.07 19.39 10.64
CA GLU A 301 5.41 19.38 11.21
C GLU A 301 6.50 19.12 10.14
N ALA A 302 6.12 19.05 8.85
CA ALA A 302 7.08 18.80 7.77
C ALA A 302 8.08 19.96 7.60
N PRO A 303 9.31 19.67 7.12
CA PRO A 303 10.44 20.61 7.12
C PRO A 303 10.25 21.82 6.20
N THR A 304 9.37 21.76 5.22
CA THR A 304 9.10 22.87 4.29
C THR A 304 7.61 23.11 4.14
N PRO A 305 7.17 24.37 3.96
CA PRO A 305 5.76 24.67 3.71
C PRO A 305 5.18 24.00 2.46
N GLU A 306 6.00 23.80 1.43
CA GLU A 306 5.65 23.12 0.19
C GLU A 306 5.33 21.65 0.45
N LEU A 307 6.20 20.96 1.19
CA LEU A 307 5.99 19.56 1.57
C LEU A 307 4.77 19.44 2.50
N ALA A 308 4.67 20.29 3.52
CA ALA A 308 3.53 20.29 4.44
C ALA A 308 2.20 20.39 3.68
N ARG A 309 2.10 21.32 2.74
CA ARG A 309 0.89 21.49 1.92
C ARG A 309 0.60 20.25 1.07
N ALA A 310 1.61 19.76 0.34
CA ALA A 310 1.45 18.59 -0.53
C ALA A 310 1.03 17.34 0.25
N LEU A 311 1.58 17.12 1.45
CA LEU A 311 1.21 16.00 2.31
C LEU A 311 -0.18 16.15 2.94
N CYS A 312 -0.57 17.37 3.36
CA CYS A 312 -1.93 17.64 3.85
C CYS A 312 -2.97 17.37 2.76
N ASP A 313 -2.74 17.85 1.54
CA ASP A 313 -3.65 17.62 0.40
C ASP A 313 -3.74 16.13 0.06
N LEU A 314 -2.61 15.41 0.15
CA LEU A 314 -2.58 13.97 -0.06
C LEU A 314 -3.34 13.20 1.02
N ALA A 315 -3.29 13.63 2.28
CA ALA A 315 -3.99 12.98 3.40
C ALA A 315 -5.52 13.10 3.29
N ARG A 316 -6.03 14.27 2.84
CA ARG A 316 -7.47 14.54 2.69
C ARG A 316 -8.10 13.84 1.51
N SER A 317 -7.43 13.90 0.36
CA SER A 317 -7.97 13.43 -0.93
C SER A 317 -8.64 12.04 -0.88
N PRO A 318 -8.10 11.02 -0.20
CA PRO A 318 -8.72 9.69 -0.19
C PRO A 318 -10.12 9.65 0.43
N MET A 319 -10.36 10.42 1.48
CA MET A 319 -11.65 10.44 2.18
C MET A 319 -12.64 11.40 1.51
N ASP A 320 -12.17 12.55 1.01
CA ASP A 320 -13.01 13.53 0.30
C ASP A 320 -13.61 12.92 -0.97
N ASP A 321 -12.83 12.17 -1.74
CA ASP A 321 -13.30 11.48 -2.95
C ASP A 321 -14.46 10.49 -2.63
N LEU A 322 -14.45 9.85 -1.44
CA LEU A 322 -15.49 8.91 -1.03
C LEU A 322 -16.77 9.60 -0.58
N VAL A 323 -16.66 10.74 0.10
CA VAL A 323 -17.83 11.52 0.55
C VAL A 323 -18.62 12.04 -0.66
N VAL A 324 -17.92 12.48 -1.72
CA VAL A 324 -18.56 12.94 -2.97
C VAL A 324 -19.24 11.79 -3.72
N ALA A 325 -18.69 10.58 -3.65
CA ALA A 325 -19.28 9.41 -4.32
C ALA A 325 -20.51 8.82 -3.58
N ALA A 326 -20.67 9.13 -2.29
CA ALA A 326 -21.76 8.64 -1.46
C ALA A 326 -22.99 9.59 -1.42
N THR A 327 -22.86 10.83 -1.97
CA THR A 327 -23.92 11.83 -2.10
C THR A 327 -24.48 11.89 -3.52
#